data_694b55b529c4401e275bd6cab3ca58b0
#
_entry.id   694b55b529c4401e275bd6cab3ca58b0
#
_cell.length_a   1.000
_cell.length_b   1.000
_cell.length_c   1.000
_cell.angle_alpha   90.00
_cell.angle_beta   90.00
_cell.angle_gamma   90.00
#
_symmetry.space_group_name_H-M   'P 1'
#
loop_
_entity.id
_entity.type
_entity.pdbx_description
1 polymer ?
#
loop_
_entity_poly.entity_id
_entity_poly.type
_entity_poly.pdbx_seq_one_letter_code
_entity_poly.pdbx_strand_id
1 'polypeptide(L)'
;MKNASLFKAEDLPPRFRYEKLFENLPALPELPKATGRPAFSRDAILRALIYKNLRGLPSLTDLVFELENNPIMAEVLGFFPGRPGPSKERFSQFLRTMSHVDLQAVRLALVRGLIQEGMITAKHLALDSCSIKANVKENNLKASAQNRFDKTRRLPGDPDARLGVIVLFPQAFQTKIAWFWGYRNHILNDVTSELPLHEKTLPANHDEKKQAVPLLREAQESLPLSAECVIGDANYDTEEILSYIFFEMKAEPVIPRNTRYVPPTSFTVKRGIVTCPGLLEMHRRGKMTCKGRTYIQYACPLHWGKKYRGQYLLCPAAHPKFFKQKGCNYLVRLSPSVRDQIAYGTRRFKLIYNQRTSVERIFSRLLAISMQRPTVIGLAATQNHCTIAHMTVLLVALTAHRLGYDDKIRYVKSFLPSLTL
;
A
#
# COMPACT_ATOMS: atom_id res chain seq x y z
N MET A 1 -19.60 17.38 9.74
CA MET A 1 -19.24 16.91 11.10
C MET A 1 -18.21 17.89 11.64
N LYS A 2 -18.51 18.55 12.77
CA LYS A 2 -17.53 19.43 13.44
C LYS A 2 -16.35 18.58 13.86
N ASN A 3 -15.13 18.91 13.40
CA ASN A 3 -13.91 18.24 13.83
C ASN A 3 -13.75 18.49 15.34
N ALA A 4 -14.15 17.51 16.16
CA ALA A 4 -13.89 17.57 17.59
C ALA A 4 -12.39 17.54 17.80
N SER A 5 -11.85 18.50 18.54
CA SER A 5 -10.43 18.49 18.93
C SER A 5 -10.13 17.24 19.76
N LEU A 6 -8.96 16.66 19.61
CA LEU A 6 -8.48 15.56 20.44
C LEU A 6 -8.44 15.96 21.92
N PHE A 7 -8.19 17.24 22.15
CA PHE A 7 -8.21 17.87 23.48
C PHE A 7 -9.28 18.96 23.49
N LYS A 8 -10.04 19.07 24.56
CA LYS A 8 -10.87 20.25 24.76
C LYS A 8 -9.96 21.48 24.90
N ALA A 9 -10.35 22.57 24.25
CA ALA A 9 -9.54 23.84 24.31
C ALA A 9 -9.27 24.32 25.71
N GLU A 10 -10.16 23.97 26.66
CA GLU A 10 -10.12 24.31 28.06
C GLU A 10 -9.12 23.46 28.86
N ASP A 11 -8.77 22.25 28.38
CA ASP A 11 -8.04 21.27 29.18
C ASP A 11 -6.51 21.36 29.03
N LEU A 12 -5.99 21.69 27.82
CA LEU A 12 -4.55 21.75 27.56
C LEU A 12 -4.19 22.80 26.49
N PRO A 13 -3.37 23.80 26.81
CA PRO A 13 -2.77 24.70 25.83
C PRO A 13 -2.03 23.92 24.73
N PRO A 14 -1.93 24.46 23.50
CA PRO A 14 -1.31 23.76 22.36
C PRO A 14 0.09 23.20 22.65
N ARG A 15 0.88 23.89 23.43
CA ARG A 15 2.20 23.43 23.90
C ARG A 15 2.12 22.08 24.59
N PHE A 16 1.25 21.91 25.58
CA PHE A 16 1.12 20.66 26.34
C PHE A 16 0.56 19.48 25.50
N ARG A 17 -0.21 19.78 24.45
CA ARG A 17 -0.67 18.72 23.53
C ARG A 17 0.49 18.02 22.83
N TYR A 18 1.45 18.81 22.36
CA TYR A 18 2.64 18.28 21.70
C TYR A 18 3.60 17.62 22.69
N GLU A 19 3.75 18.16 23.90
CA GLU A 19 4.53 17.52 24.96
C GLU A 19 3.96 16.13 25.26
N LYS A 20 2.65 16.02 25.50
CA LYS A 20 1.97 14.74 25.74
C LYS A 20 2.06 13.78 24.55
N LEU A 21 2.01 14.30 23.33
CA LEU A 21 2.21 13.49 22.15
C LEU A 21 3.63 12.90 22.12
N PHE A 22 4.63 13.72 22.30
CA PHE A 22 6.04 13.29 22.20
C PHE A 22 6.55 12.47 23.39
N GLU A 23 5.86 12.50 24.54
CA GLU A 23 6.10 11.53 25.63
C GLU A 23 5.87 10.08 25.18
N ASN A 24 4.98 9.88 24.22
CA ASN A 24 4.66 8.56 23.66
C ASN A 24 5.54 8.15 22.48
N LEU A 25 6.42 9.01 22.00
CA LEU A 25 7.32 8.70 20.89
C LEU A 25 8.54 7.91 21.38
N PRO A 26 8.75 6.66 20.96
CA PRO A 26 9.96 5.94 21.29
C PRO A 26 11.21 6.65 20.78
N ALA A 27 12.26 6.67 21.57
CA ALA A 27 13.54 7.29 21.21
C ALA A 27 14.21 6.53 20.05
N LEU A 28 14.96 7.26 19.23
CA LEU A 28 15.82 6.64 18.22
C LEU A 28 17.02 5.95 18.89
N PRO A 29 17.55 4.85 18.32
CA PRO A 29 18.76 4.23 18.81
C PRO A 29 19.92 5.23 18.94
N GLU A 30 20.64 5.17 20.04
CA GLU A 30 21.80 6.05 20.27
C GLU A 30 22.91 5.76 19.25
N LEU A 31 23.55 6.82 18.77
CA LEU A 31 24.76 6.70 17.96
C LEU A 31 26.01 6.93 18.83
N PRO A 32 27.14 6.32 18.46
CA PRO A 32 28.42 6.65 19.06
C PRO A 32 28.67 8.17 19.02
N LYS A 33 29.18 8.72 20.10
CA LYS A 33 29.51 10.16 20.18
C LYS A 33 30.59 10.48 19.14
N ALA A 34 30.27 11.37 18.20
CA ALA A 34 31.24 11.89 17.24
C ALA A 34 32.01 13.06 17.85
N THR A 35 33.26 13.19 17.48
CA THR A 35 34.10 14.37 17.80
C THR A 35 33.66 15.55 16.93
N GLY A 36 33.65 16.77 17.51
CA GLY A 36 33.33 17.99 16.79
C GLY A 36 32.15 18.77 17.38
N ARG A 37 31.61 19.74 16.61
CA ARG A 37 30.46 20.53 17.03
C ARG A 37 29.25 19.62 17.28
N PRO A 38 28.58 19.74 18.44
CA PRO A 38 27.37 18.96 18.71
C PRO A 38 26.33 19.10 17.59
N ALA A 39 25.93 17.97 17.02
CA ALA A 39 24.85 17.94 16.05
C ALA A 39 23.50 18.19 16.74
N PHE A 40 22.51 18.63 15.99
CA PHE A 40 21.14 18.64 16.50
C PHE A 40 20.71 17.23 16.88
N SER A 41 19.94 17.11 17.97
CA SER A 41 19.37 15.84 18.38
C SER A 41 18.56 15.22 17.24
N ARG A 42 18.80 13.93 16.97
CA ARG A 42 18.04 13.18 15.96
C ARG A 42 16.56 13.08 16.34
N ASP A 43 16.28 12.92 17.64
CA ASP A 43 14.91 12.89 18.14
C ASP A 43 14.23 14.26 17.98
N ALA A 44 14.94 15.37 18.21
CA ALA A 44 14.39 16.70 17.96
C ALA A 44 14.04 16.91 16.49
N ILE A 45 14.90 16.48 15.57
CA ILE A 45 14.62 16.52 14.13
C ILE A 45 13.41 15.63 13.77
N LEU A 46 13.31 14.43 14.32
CA LEU A 46 12.17 13.53 14.12
C LEU A 46 10.87 14.14 14.64
N ARG A 47 10.87 14.69 15.85
CA ARG A 47 9.73 15.42 16.43
C ARG A 47 9.29 16.58 15.55
N ALA A 48 10.24 17.35 15.02
CA ALA A 48 9.94 18.46 14.11
C ALA A 48 9.30 18.00 12.79
N LEU A 49 9.72 16.86 12.22
CA LEU A 49 9.12 16.29 11.01
C LEU A 49 7.70 15.76 11.30
N ILE A 50 7.47 15.14 12.45
CA ILE A 50 6.13 14.75 12.90
C ILE A 50 5.25 16.00 13.11
N TYR A 51 5.79 17.04 13.77
CA TYR A 51 5.13 18.32 13.94
C TYR A 51 4.74 18.95 12.60
N LYS A 52 5.67 18.94 11.61
CA LYS A 52 5.40 19.38 10.24
C LYS A 52 4.16 18.70 9.66
N ASN A 53 4.06 17.37 9.81
CA ASN A 53 2.93 16.59 9.31
C ASN A 53 1.63 17.01 10.00
N LEU A 54 1.62 17.11 11.32
CA LEU A 54 0.46 17.48 12.12
C LEU A 54 -0.03 18.89 11.85
N ARG A 55 0.90 19.83 11.59
CA ARG A 55 0.58 21.21 11.22
C ARG A 55 0.19 21.38 9.76
N GLY A 56 0.32 20.32 8.95
CA GLY A 56 0.06 20.39 7.50
C GLY A 56 1.01 21.31 6.75
N LEU A 57 2.22 21.54 7.29
CA LEU A 57 3.22 22.40 6.62
C LEU A 57 3.68 21.76 5.32
N PRO A 58 3.57 22.44 4.17
CA PRO A 58 3.76 21.82 2.87
C PRO A 58 5.23 21.51 2.57
N SER A 59 6.18 22.30 3.09
CA SER A 59 7.61 22.13 2.78
C SER A 59 8.50 22.15 4.00
N LEU A 60 9.78 21.79 3.83
CA LEU A 60 10.80 21.93 4.87
C LEU A 60 11.15 23.41 5.11
N THR A 61 10.97 24.26 4.11
CA THR A 61 11.15 25.72 4.26
C THR A 61 10.09 26.29 5.20
N ASP A 62 8.82 25.85 5.07
CA ASP A 62 7.75 26.30 5.97
C ASP A 62 7.99 25.78 7.39
N LEU A 63 8.58 24.60 7.55
CA LEU A 63 8.96 24.10 8.87
C LEU A 63 10.04 24.98 9.52
N VAL A 64 11.08 25.35 8.78
CA VAL A 64 12.13 26.24 9.29
C VAL A 64 11.54 27.59 9.70
N PHE A 65 10.73 28.19 8.83
CA PHE A 65 10.04 29.44 9.11
C PHE A 65 9.16 29.36 10.37
N GLU A 66 8.40 28.28 10.53
CA GLU A 66 7.58 28.04 11.73
C GLU A 66 8.43 27.96 12.99
N LEU A 67 9.57 27.24 12.96
CA LEU A 67 10.45 27.08 14.10
C LEU A 67 11.14 28.41 14.50
N GLU A 68 11.49 29.26 13.55
CA GLU A 68 12.08 30.55 13.76
C GLU A 68 11.08 31.54 14.41
N ASN A 69 9.80 31.43 14.02
CA ASN A 69 8.74 32.33 14.52
C ASN A 69 8.00 31.81 15.77
N ASN A 70 8.26 30.54 16.15
CA ASN A 70 7.61 29.92 17.31
C ASN A 70 8.65 29.25 18.23
N PRO A 71 9.41 30.05 19.00
CA PRO A 71 10.49 29.58 19.88
C PRO A 71 9.97 28.64 20.99
N ILE A 72 8.75 28.82 21.47
CA ILE A 72 8.13 27.94 22.46
C ILE A 72 7.96 26.54 21.89
N MET A 73 7.48 26.43 20.65
CA MET A 73 7.33 25.14 20.00
C MET A 73 8.69 24.52 19.64
N ALA A 74 9.67 25.34 19.24
CA ALA A 74 11.03 24.84 19.02
C ALA A 74 11.62 24.20 20.29
N GLU A 75 11.37 24.77 21.46
CA GLU A 75 11.77 24.20 22.76
C GLU A 75 11.07 22.86 23.04
N VAL A 76 9.76 22.76 22.83
CA VAL A 76 8.97 21.51 22.98
C VAL A 76 9.52 20.39 22.08
N LEU A 77 9.97 20.75 20.89
CA LEU A 77 10.57 19.80 19.95
C LEU A 77 11.99 19.36 20.34
N GLY A 78 12.62 20.08 21.29
CA GLY A 78 13.95 19.78 21.81
C GLY A 78 15.07 20.61 21.17
N PHE A 79 14.75 21.77 20.60
CA PHE A 79 15.74 22.76 20.17
C PHE A 79 15.99 23.81 21.28
N PHE A 80 17.22 24.23 21.42
CA PHE A 80 17.58 25.16 22.48
C PHE A 80 17.08 26.58 22.19
N PRO A 81 16.38 27.23 23.11
CA PRO A 81 15.99 28.63 22.98
C PRO A 81 17.20 29.53 22.75
N GLY A 82 17.03 30.54 21.90
CA GLY A 82 18.08 31.55 21.62
C GLY A 82 19.21 31.06 20.72
N ARG A 83 19.16 29.83 20.19
CA ARG A 83 20.07 29.34 19.17
C ARG A 83 19.35 29.15 17.84
N PRO A 84 20.03 29.40 16.71
CA PRO A 84 19.44 29.10 15.40
C PRO A 84 18.99 27.65 15.33
N GLY A 85 17.75 27.42 14.85
CA GLY A 85 17.22 26.10 14.59
C GLY A 85 17.93 25.38 13.43
N PRO A 86 17.57 24.12 13.15
CA PRO A 86 18.10 23.39 12.00
C PRO A 86 17.67 24.05 10.70
N SER A 87 18.59 24.19 9.76
CA SER A 87 18.27 24.65 8.41
C SER A 87 17.50 23.59 7.62
N LYS A 88 16.90 23.99 6.50
CA LYS A 88 16.22 23.09 5.54
C LYS A 88 17.13 21.95 5.10
N GLU A 89 18.42 22.23 4.87
CA GLU A 89 19.41 21.26 4.45
C GLU A 89 19.63 20.18 5.51
N ARG A 90 19.58 20.53 6.79
CA ARG A 90 19.69 19.56 7.91
C ARG A 90 18.51 18.60 7.94
N PHE A 91 17.28 19.09 7.77
CA PHE A 91 16.11 18.23 7.66
C PHE A 91 16.19 17.33 6.42
N SER A 92 16.58 17.87 5.28
CA SER A 92 16.77 17.10 4.05
C SER A 92 17.87 16.06 4.21
N GLN A 93 19.00 16.41 4.84
CA GLN A 93 20.08 15.49 5.15
C GLN A 93 19.60 14.36 6.04
N PHE A 94 18.87 14.66 7.12
CA PHE A 94 18.30 13.66 8.00
C PHE A 94 17.44 12.66 7.23
N LEU A 95 16.52 13.13 6.40
CA LEU A 95 15.66 12.26 5.60
C LEU A 95 16.45 11.37 4.62
N ARG A 96 17.57 11.83 4.09
CA ARG A 96 18.40 11.04 3.16
C ARG A 96 19.33 10.05 3.86
N THR A 97 19.86 10.39 5.03
CA THR A 97 20.94 9.65 5.67
C THR A 97 20.52 8.86 6.91
N MET A 98 19.32 9.13 7.44
CA MET A 98 18.76 8.40 8.56
C MET A 98 18.58 6.93 8.20
N SER A 99 19.04 6.04 9.06
CA SER A 99 18.82 4.60 8.92
C SER A 99 17.34 4.31 8.85
N HIS A 100 16.90 3.73 7.72
CA HIS A 100 15.51 3.32 7.54
C HIS A 100 15.12 2.21 8.53
N VAL A 101 16.07 1.34 8.88
CA VAL A 101 15.86 0.27 9.87
C VAL A 101 15.54 0.84 11.24
N ASP A 102 16.25 1.91 11.66
CA ASP A 102 16.00 2.56 12.95
C ASP A 102 14.62 3.24 12.98
N LEU A 103 14.23 3.91 11.90
CA LEU A 103 12.89 4.51 11.81
C LEU A 103 11.79 3.44 11.81
N GLN A 104 12.00 2.33 11.10
CA GLN A 104 11.08 1.20 11.14
C GLN A 104 11.00 0.58 12.54
N ALA A 105 12.10 0.51 13.29
CA ALA A 105 12.09 0.02 14.66
C ALA A 105 11.21 0.90 15.57
N VAL A 106 11.32 2.23 15.47
CA VAL A 106 10.46 3.19 16.20
C VAL A 106 8.99 3.04 15.78
N ARG A 107 8.72 2.93 14.48
CA ARG A 107 7.36 2.70 13.96
C ARG A 107 6.76 1.40 14.49
N LEU A 108 7.53 0.31 14.46
CA LEU A 108 7.10 -1.00 14.98
C LEU A 108 6.87 -0.97 16.50
N ALA A 109 7.65 -0.20 17.25
CA ALA A 109 7.43 -0.02 18.69
C ALA A 109 6.06 0.62 18.97
N LEU A 110 5.66 1.63 18.17
CA LEU A 110 4.31 2.23 18.26
C LEU A 110 3.21 1.21 17.94
N VAL A 111 3.38 0.40 16.89
CA VAL A 111 2.41 -0.66 16.54
C VAL A 111 2.30 -1.69 17.66
N ARG A 112 3.44 -2.16 18.20
CA ARG A 112 3.46 -3.11 19.32
C ARG A 112 2.78 -2.55 20.56
N GLY A 113 3.01 -1.27 20.90
CA GLY A 113 2.30 -0.61 21.98
C GLY A 113 0.79 -0.63 21.79
N LEU A 114 0.30 -0.28 20.61
CA LEU A 114 -1.12 -0.31 20.28
C LEU A 114 -1.72 -1.74 20.29
N ILE A 115 -0.95 -2.76 19.93
CA ILE A 115 -1.36 -4.17 20.06
C ILE A 115 -1.44 -4.57 21.54
N GLN A 116 -0.41 -4.25 22.32
CA GLN A 116 -0.34 -4.59 23.76
C GLN A 116 -1.46 -3.91 24.56
N GLU A 117 -1.84 -2.70 24.18
CA GLU A 117 -2.94 -1.94 24.79
C GLU A 117 -4.31 -2.33 24.22
N GLY A 118 -4.37 -3.30 23.31
CA GLY A 118 -5.62 -3.87 22.76
C GLY A 118 -6.33 -3.01 21.71
N MET A 119 -5.71 -1.91 21.26
CA MET A 119 -6.30 -1.03 20.23
C MET A 119 -6.21 -1.61 18.82
N ILE A 120 -5.19 -2.41 18.57
CA ILE A 120 -5.02 -3.16 17.33
C ILE A 120 -5.22 -4.63 17.63
N THR A 121 -6.22 -5.25 17.01
CA THR A 121 -6.52 -6.68 17.19
C THR A 121 -5.79 -7.55 16.18
N ALA A 122 -5.44 -7.01 15.03
CA ALA A 122 -4.81 -7.69 13.90
C ALA A 122 -5.56 -8.95 13.41
N LYS A 123 -6.86 -9.05 13.69
CA LYS A 123 -7.69 -10.19 13.25
C LYS A 123 -8.08 -10.09 11.79
N HIS A 124 -8.52 -8.93 11.36
CA HIS A 124 -8.84 -8.63 9.97
C HIS A 124 -7.80 -7.68 9.41
N LEU A 125 -7.05 -8.17 8.45
CA LEU A 125 -5.99 -7.41 7.79
C LEU A 125 -6.42 -6.98 6.39
N ALA A 126 -5.95 -5.83 5.91
CA ALA A 126 -6.17 -5.44 4.54
C ALA A 126 -4.86 -4.97 3.88
N LEU A 127 -4.67 -5.42 2.62
CA LEU A 127 -3.55 -5.10 1.75
C LEU A 127 -3.96 -4.09 0.69
N ASP A 128 -3.14 -3.06 0.50
CA ASP A 128 -3.28 -2.15 -0.64
C ASP A 128 -1.98 -1.36 -0.86
N SER A 129 -1.96 -0.47 -1.84
CA SER A 129 -0.85 0.42 -2.10
C SER A 129 -1.31 1.78 -2.60
N CYS A 130 -0.55 2.82 -2.30
CA CYS A 130 -0.80 4.14 -2.85
C CYS A 130 0.39 4.69 -3.62
N SER A 131 0.10 5.55 -4.59
CA SER A 131 1.12 6.25 -5.37
C SER A 131 1.74 7.39 -4.57
N ILE A 132 3.07 7.48 -4.59
CA ILE A 132 3.86 8.58 -4.03
C ILE A 132 4.52 9.30 -5.22
N LYS A 133 4.06 10.51 -5.52
CA LYS A 133 4.56 11.26 -6.67
C LYS A 133 5.89 11.92 -6.32
N ALA A 134 6.94 11.59 -7.06
CA ALA A 134 8.22 12.28 -6.93
C ALA A 134 8.08 13.77 -7.29
N ASN A 135 8.91 14.60 -6.62
CA ASN A 135 8.96 16.03 -6.88
C ASN A 135 9.81 16.33 -8.13
N VAL A 136 9.26 16.01 -9.30
CA VAL A 136 9.94 16.14 -10.60
C VAL A 136 9.02 16.84 -11.61
N LYS A 137 9.65 17.57 -12.54
CA LYS A 137 8.93 18.32 -13.58
C LYS A 137 8.06 17.44 -14.48
N GLU A 138 8.42 16.19 -14.66
CA GLU A 138 7.69 15.21 -15.48
C GLU A 138 6.29 14.89 -14.93
N ASN A 139 6.07 15.10 -13.65
CA ASN A 139 4.74 15.00 -13.03
C ASN A 139 3.88 16.25 -13.28
N ASN A 140 4.46 17.34 -13.79
CA ASN A 140 3.71 18.54 -14.15
C ASN A 140 3.04 18.35 -15.51
N LEU A 141 1.75 18.56 -15.58
CA LEU A 141 0.95 18.43 -16.81
C LEU A 141 1.37 19.41 -17.93
N LYS A 142 2.04 20.51 -17.56
CA LYS A 142 2.56 21.51 -18.49
C LYS A 142 3.91 21.12 -19.11
N ALA A 143 4.58 20.09 -18.61
CA ALA A 143 5.84 19.61 -19.18
C ALA A 143 5.60 18.88 -20.50
N SER A 144 6.57 18.99 -21.42
CA SER A 144 6.53 18.33 -22.73
C SER A 144 6.23 16.84 -22.60
N ALA A 145 5.31 16.34 -23.44
CA ALA A 145 4.92 14.94 -23.47
C ALA A 145 6.01 14.03 -24.09
N GLN A 146 7.04 14.59 -24.71
CA GLN A 146 8.09 13.84 -25.38
C GLN A 146 8.85 12.95 -24.42
N ASN A 147 8.87 11.66 -24.68
CA ASN A 147 9.48 10.60 -23.81
C ASN A 147 8.93 10.51 -22.39
N ARG A 148 7.77 11.15 -22.09
CA ARG A 148 7.17 11.15 -20.76
C ARG A 148 6.80 9.76 -20.26
N PHE A 149 6.49 8.84 -21.16
CA PHE A 149 6.02 7.49 -20.86
C PHE A 149 7.06 6.41 -21.11
N ASP A 150 8.31 6.78 -21.33
CA ASP A 150 9.40 5.82 -21.48
C ASP A 150 9.71 5.17 -20.11
N LYS A 151 9.40 3.90 -19.97
CA LYS A 151 9.61 3.11 -18.75
C LYS A 151 11.08 2.86 -18.43
N THR A 152 11.97 3.00 -19.41
CA THR A 152 13.42 2.77 -19.25
C THR A 152 14.14 4.00 -18.79
N ARG A 153 13.51 5.17 -18.96
CA ARG A 153 14.10 6.46 -18.64
C ARG A 153 14.38 6.59 -17.14
N ARG A 154 15.54 7.17 -16.83
CA ARG A 154 15.87 7.68 -15.49
C ARG A 154 15.75 9.19 -15.48
N LEU A 155 15.15 9.73 -14.43
CA LEU A 155 14.94 11.15 -14.33
C LEU A 155 16.17 11.83 -13.71
N PRO A 156 16.71 12.92 -14.32
CA PRO A 156 17.83 13.65 -13.72
C PRO A 156 17.48 14.25 -12.34
N GLY A 157 16.22 14.68 -12.15
CA GLY A 157 15.75 15.27 -10.91
C GLY A 157 15.54 14.27 -9.77
N ASP A 158 15.27 13.01 -10.08
CA ASP A 158 15.13 11.91 -9.12
C ASP A 158 15.47 10.57 -9.81
N PRO A 159 16.74 10.13 -9.75
CA PRO A 159 17.21 8.94 -10.47
C PRO A 159 16.56 7.63 -9.99
N ASP A 160 16.00 7.60 -8.79
CA ASP A 160 15.37 6.41 -8.19
C ASP A 160 13.88 6.30 -8.55
N ALA A 161 13.23 7.42 -8.88
CA ALA A 161 11.84 7.45 -9.28
C ALA A 161 11.60 6.63 -10.56
N ARG A 162 10.49 5.91 -10.63
CA ARG A 162 10.10 5.10 -11.78
C ARG A 162 8.69 5.46 -12.23
N LEU A 163 8.41 5.15 -13.50
CA LEU A 163 7.10 5.34 -14.08
C LEU A 163 6.12 4.32 -13.50
N GLY A 164 5.09 4.83 -12.84
CA GLY A 164 3.96 4.07 -12.31
C GLY A 164 2.68 4.35 -13.08
N VAL A 165 1.70 3.47 -12.88
CA VAL A 165 0.37 3.54 -13.50
C VAL A 165 -0.70 3.52 -12.42
N ILE A 166 -1.69 4.41 -12.55
CA ILE A 166 -2.92 4.40 -11.78
C ILE A 166 -4.06 4.16 -12.77
N VAL A 167 -4.85 3.12 -12.51
CA VAL A 167 -6.05 2.85 -13.30
C VAL A 167 -7.24 3.40 -12.53
N LEU A 168 -7.92 4.36 -13.13
CA LEU A 168 -9.09 5.01 -12.55
C LEU A 168 -10.35 4.55 -13.30
N PHE A 169 -11.42 4.32 -12.57
CA PHE A 169 -12.72 3.97 -13.11
C PHE A 169 -13.71 5.10 -12.78
N PRO A 170 -13.67 6.24 -13.52
CA PRO A 170 -14.50 7.41 -13.22
C PRO A 170 -15.99 7.15 -13.39
N GLN A 171 -16.37 6.20 -14.25
CA GLN A 171 -17.73 5.73 -14.47
C GLN A 171 -17.72 4.25 -14.79
N ALA A 172 -18.88 3.58 -14.64
CA ALA A 172 -19.06 2.21 -15.10
C ALA A 172 -18.68 2.12 -16.59
N PHE A 173 -17.83 1.16 -16.94
CA PHE A 173 -17.31 0.93 -18.30
C PHE A 173 -16.28 1.94 -18.85
N GLN A 174 -15.91 2.98 -18.10
CA GLN A 174 -14.83 3.88 -18.49
C GLN A 174 -13.57 3.61 -17.67
N THR A 175 -12.47 3.38 -18.37
CA THR A 175 -11.14 3.21 -17.74
C THR A 175 -10.26 4.40 -18.14
N LYS A 176 -9.78 5.14 -17.16
CA LYS A 176 -8.77 6.19 -17.36
C LYS A 176 -7.44 5.73 -16.79
N ILE A 177 -6.40 5.78 -17.61
CA ILE A 177 -5.03 5.47 -17.20
C ILE A 177 -4.33 6.79 -16.89
N ALA A 178 -3.86 6.93 -15.66
CA ALA A 178 -3.00 8.03 -15.25
C ALA A 178 -1.58 7.52 -15.01
N TRP A 179 -0.60 8.24 -15.53
CA TRP A 179 0.83 7.95 -15.37
C TRP A 179 1.45 8.93 -14.40
N PHE A 180 2.38 8.43 -13.57
CA PHE A 180 3.15 9.27 -12.67
C PHE A 180 4.56 8.73 -12.53
N TRP A 181 5.49 9.61 -12.25
CA TRP A 181 6.85 9.27 -11.86
C TRP A 181 6.98 9.33 -10.34
N GLY A 182 7.54 8.28 -9.75
CA GLY A 182 7.73 8.24 -8.30
C GLY A 182 7.86 6.85 -7.73
N TYR A 183 7.16 6.67 -6.61
CA TYR A 183 7.24 5.48 -5.76
C TYR A 183 5.84 4.96 -5.45
N ARG A 184 5.79 3.80 -4.82
CA ARG A 184 4.55 3.21 -4.33
C ARG A 184 4.75 2.75 -2.90
N ASN A 185 3.89 3.20 -2.02
CA ASN A 185 3.86 2.77 -0.63
C ASN A 185 2.84 1.62 -0.51
N HIS A 186 3.34 0.42 -0.23
CA HIS A 186 2.57 -0.77 0.05
C HIS A 186 2.26 -0.80 1.54
N ILE A 187 1.02 -1.13 1.90
CA ILE A 187 0.56 -1.10 3.28
C ILE A 187 -0.19 -2.38 3.65
N LEU A 188 0.05 -2.83 4.86
CA LEU A 188 -0.80 -3.77 5.59
C LEU A 188 -1.41 -3.02 6.77
N ASN A 189 -2.73 -3.05 6.91
CA ASN A 189 -3.42 -2.38 8.00
C ASN A 189 -4.35 -3.31 8.78
N ASP A 190 -4.60 -2.98 10.03
CA ASP A 190 -5.72 -3.53 10.79
C ASP A 190 -7.01 -2.85 10.35
N VAL A 191 -8.01 -3.65 10.01
CA VAL A 191 -9.29 -3.17 9.47
C VAL A 191 -10.13 -2.52 10.55
N THR A 192 -10.09 -3.06 11.77
CA THR A 192 -10.95 -2.62 12.89
C THR A 192 -10.52 -1.26 13.42
N SER A 193 -9.25 -1.10 13.73
CA SER A 193 -8.69 0.17 14.21
C SER A 193 -8.47 1.17 13.08
N GLU A 194 -8.35 0.71 11.83
CA GLU A 194 -7.93 1.48 10.67
C GLU A 194 -6.54 2.11 10.88
N LEU A 195 -5.62 1.36 11.47
CA LEU A 195 -4.25 1.77 11.71
C LEU A 195 -3.27 0.95 10.87
N PRO A 196 -2.18 1.56 10.39
CA PRO A 196 -1.17 0.86 9.61
C PRO A 196 -0.34 -0.06 10.50
N LEU A 197 -0.18 -1.32 10.11
CA LEU A 197 0.64 -2.31 10.79
C LEU A 197 2.05 -2.38 10.21
N HIS A 198 2.13 -2.51 8.90
CA HIS A 198 3.40 -2.60 8.18
C HIS A 198 3.33 -1.82 6.87
N GLU A 199 4.48 -1.30 6.42
CA GLU A 199 4.57 -0.54 5.19
C GLU A 199 5.92 -0.73 4.50
N LYS A 200 5.92 -0.55 3.18
CA LYS A 200 7.13 -0.60 2.37
C LYS A 200 7.00 0.32 1.18
N THR A 201 7.93 1.24 1.04
CA THR A 201 7.98 2.16 -0.10
C THR A 201 9.02 1.70 -1.11
N LEU A 202 8.60 1.54 -2.36
CA LEU A 202 9.44 1.06 -3.46
C LEU A 202 9.25 1.93 -4.71
N PRO A 203 10.17 1.89 -5.70
CA PRO A 203 9.97 2.53 -6.99
C PRO A 203 8.67 2.08 -7.66
N ALA A 204 7.96 2.99 -8.32
CA ALA A 204 6.59 2.77 -8.78
C ALA A 204 6.40 1.68 -9.86
N ASN A 205 7.49 1.21 -10.47
CA ASN A 205 7.48 0.11 -11.44
C ASN A 205 7.49 -1.29 -10.81
N HIS A 206 7.62 -1.39 -9.48
CA HIS A 206 7.52 -2.68 -8.80
C HIS A 206 6.08 -3.19 -8.83
N ASP A 207 5.93 -4.48 -9.19
CA ASP A 207 4.63 -5.14 -9.26
C ASP A 207 4.07 -5.35 -7.84
N GLU A 208 2.88 -4.83 -7.57
CA GLU A 208 2.18 -4.94 -6.28
C GLU A 208 2.00 -6.40 -5.83
N LYS A 209 1.69 -7.29 -6.77
CA LYS A 209 1.47 -8.71 -6.49
C LYS A 209 2.73 -9.38 -5.93
N LYS A 210 3.89 -9.00 -6.49
CA LYS A 210 5.19 -9.55 -6.04
C LYS A 210 5.60 -9.01 -4.66
N GLN A 211 5.05 -7.89 -4.24
CA GLN A 211 5.35 -7.29 -2.93
C GLN A 211 4.42 -7.77 -1.82
N ALA A 212 3.27 -8.36 -2.14
CA ALA A 212 2.28 -8.78 -1.15
C ALA A 212 2.82 -9.85 -0.17
N VAL A 213 3.38 -10.94 -0.69
CA VAL A 213 3.93 -12.02 0.17
C VAL A 213 5.13 -11.55 1.00
N PRO A 214 6.13 -10.83 0.44
CA PRO A 214 7.20 -10.23 1.26
C PRO A 214 6.68 -9.32 2.36
N LEU A 215 5.71 -8.45 2.07
CA LEU A 215 5.13 -7.53 3.04
C LEU A 215 4.42 -8.27 4.19
N LEU A 216 3.64 -9.31 3.87
CA LEU A 216 2.96 -10.16 4.85
C LEU A 216 3.95 -10.90 5.73
N ARG A 217 5.02 -11.44 5.15
CA ARG A 217 6.07 -12.16 5.87
C ARG A 217 6.83 -11.23 6.83
N GLU A 218 7.29 -10.09 6.35
CA GLU A 218 7.97 -9.09 7.17
C GLU A 218 7.08 -8.61 8.34
N ALA A 219 5.77 -8.50 8.10
CA ALA A 219 4.82 -8.16 9.15
C ALA A 219 4.67 -9.28 10.20
N GLN A 220 4.59 -10.56 9.78
CA GLN A 220 4.53 -11.71 10.71
C GLN A 220 5.81 -11.89 11.52
N GLU A 221 6.97 -11.63 10.93
CA GLU A 221 8.26 -11.72 11.61
C GLU A 221 8.45 -10.61 12.64
N SER A 222 7.88 -9.43 12.40
CA SER A 222 8.08 -8.24 13.23
C SER A 222 6.98 -8.00 14.26
N LEU A 223 5.78 -8.56 14.07
CA LEU A 223 4.60 -8.31 14.91
C LEU A 223 3.90 -9.61 15.30
N PRO A 224 3.29 -9.68 16.49
CA PRO A 224 2.51 -10.85 16.95
C PRO A 224 1.15 -10.87 16.25
N LEU A 225 1.12 -11.17 14.95
CA LEU A 225 -0.11 -11.20 14.16
C LEU A 225 -0.86 -12.52 14.34
N SER A 226 -2.17 -12.45 14.60
CA SER A 226 -3.10 -13.58 14.65
C SER A 226 -4.29 -13.29 13.73
N ALA A 227 -4.02 -13.27 12.41
CA ALA A 227 -5.02 -12.91 11.42
C ALA A 227 -6.05 -14.01 11.21
N GLU A 228 -7.32 -13.66 11.28
CA GLU A 228 -8.46 -14.52 10.88
C GLU A 228 -8.69 -14.41 9.36
N CYS A 229 -8.53 -13.23 8.78
CA CYS A 229 -8.62 -13.02 7.34
C CYS A 229 -7.68 -11.92 6.84
N VAL A 230 -7.34 -12.03 5.54
CA VAL A 230 -6.59 -11.01 4.81
C VAL A 230 -7.39 -10.57 3.59
N ILE A 231 -7.70 -9.28 3.53
CA ILE A 231 -8.53 -8.65 2.50
C ILE A 231 -7.63 -7.95 1.48
N GLY A 232 -7.93 -8.10 0.21
CA GLY A 232 -7.24 -7.38 -0.87
C GLY A 232 -8.15 -7.17 -2.06
N ASP A 233 -7.75 -6.31 -2.98
CA ASP A 233 -8.49 -6.15 -4.24
C ASP A 233 -8.23 -7.33 -5.19
N ALA A 234 -8.99 -7.40 -6.30
CA ALA A 234 -8.84 -8.47 -7.29
C ALA A 234 -7.47 -8.48 -7.98
N ASN A 235 -6.64 -7.45 -7.82
CA ASN A 235 -5.29 -7.45 -8.34
C ASN A 235 -4.39 -8.43 -7.59
N TYR A 236 -4.67 -8.69 -6.32
CA TYR A 236 -3.95 -9.67 -5.49
C TYR A 236 -4.41 -11.12 -5.72
N ASP A 237 -5.39 -11.40 -6.60
CA ASP A 237 -5.83 -12.76 -6.91
C ASP A 237 -4.75 -13.55 -7.67
N THR A 238 -3.71 -13.96 -6.97
CA THR A 238 -2.68 -14.88 -7.46
C THR A 238 -2.63 -16.13 -6.57
N GLU A 239 -2.29 -17.28 -7.16
CA GLU A 239 -2.18 -18.53 -6.41
C GLU A 239 -1.14 -18.43 -5.28
N GLU A 240 -0.05 -17.71 -5.52
CA GLU A 240 1.03 -17.50 -4.54
C GLU A 240 0.54 -16.76 -3.31
N ILE A 241 -0.16 -15.63 -3.50
CA ILE A 241 -0.69 -14.81 -2.39
C ILE A 241 -1.77 -15.58 -1.63
N LEU A 242 -2.72 -16.19 -2.35
CA LEU A 242 -3.80 -16.96 -1.74
C LEU A 242 -3.26 -18.15 -0.93
N SER A 243 -2.26 -18.86 -1.47
CA SER A 243 -1.63 -19.99 -0.79
C SER A 243 -0.86 -19.55 0.45
N TYR A 244 -0.13 -18.43 0.38
CA TYR A 244 0.58 -17.89 1.53
C TYR A 244 -0.38 -17.52 2.66
N ILE A 245 -1.45 -16.80 2.36
CA ILE A 245 -2.46 -16.42 3.36
C ILE A 245 -3.10 -17.68 3.97
N PHE A 246 -3.47 -18.65 3.14
CA PHE A 246 -4.23 -19.82 3.60
C PHE A 246 -3.35 -20.82 4.37
N PHE A 247 -2.17 -21.15 3.87
CA PHE A 247 -1.33 -22.20 4.45
C PHE A 247 -0.32 -21.69 5.46
N GLU A 248 0.33 -20.55 5.19
CA GLU A 248 1.37 -20.02 6.07
C GLU A 248 0.80 -19.14 7.18
N MET A 249 -0.09 -18.21 6.84
CA MET A 249 -0.74 -17.36 7.84
C MET A 249 -1.91 -18.05 8.54
N LYS A 250 -2.44 -19.14 7.97
CA LYS A 250 -3.65 -19.84 8.43
C LYS A 250 -4.88 -18.95 8.54
N ALA A 251 -4.94 -17.96 7.67
CA ALA A 251 -6.01 -16.97 7.57
C ALA A 251 -6.87 -17.20 6.32
N GLU A 252 -8.09 -16.70 6.34
CA GLU A 252 -8.99 -16.74 5.17
C GLU A 252 -8.60 -15.64 4.17
N PRO A 253 -8.24 -15.96 2.91
CA PRO A 253 -8.03 -14.94 1.91
C PRO A 253 -9.37 -14.40 1.39
N VAL A 254 -9.66 -13.12 1.63
CA VAL A 254 -10.88 -12.43 1.18
C VAL A 254 -10.52 -11.50 0.01
N ILE A 255 -10.15 -12.12 -1.10
CA ILE A 255 -9.69 -11.46 -2.32
C ILE A 255 -10.61 -11.88 -3.47
N PRO A 256 -11.33 -10.96 -4.13
CA PRO A 256 -12.22 -11.29 -5.23
C PRO A 256 -11.47 -11.92 -6.41
N ARG A 257 -12.15 -12.79 -7.16
CA ARG A 257 -11.59 -13.34 -8.39
C ARG A 257 -11.31 -12.24 -9.40
N ASN A 258 -10.12 -12.27 -9.98
CA ASN A 258 -9.78 -11.38 -11.09
C ASN A 258 -10.43 -11.91 -12.37
N THR A 259 -11.55 -11.29 -12.76
CA THR A 259 -12.33 -11.71 -13.93
C THR A 259 -11.58 -11.58 -15.26
N ARG A 260 -10.49 -10.82 -15.31
CA ARG A 260 -9.63 -10.74 -16.53
C ARG A 260 -8.98 -12.07 -16.88
N TYR A 261 -8.86 -12.99 -15.93
CA TYR A 261 -8.26 -14.32 -16.11
C TYR A 261 -9.30 -15.45 -16.07
N VAL A 262 -10.58 -15.13 -15.92
CA VAL A 262 -11.64 -16.12 -16.06
C VAL A 262 -11.70 -16.46 -17.55
N PRO A 263 -11.56 -17.75 -17.94
CA PRO A 263 -11.76 -18.15 -19.32
C PRO A 263 -13.12 -17.64 -19.79
N PRO A 264 -13.23 -17.24 -21.07
CA PRO A 264 -14.52 -16.84 -21.61
C PRO A 264 -15.55 -17.93 -21.28
N THR A 265 -16.73 -17.53 -20.83
CA THR A 265 -17.87 -18.42 -20.52
C THR A 265 -18.31 -19.34 -21.68
N SER A 266 -17.67 -19.17 -22.81
CA SER A 266 -17.85 -19.92 -24.06
C SER A 266 -17.30 -21.32 -24.06
N PHE A 267 -16.43 -21.73 -23.11
CA PHE A 267 -16.03 -23.11 -22.94
C PHE A 267 -16.86 -23.76 -21.83
N THR A 268 -17.54 -24.83 -22.11
CA THR A 268 -18.30 -25.59 -21.12
C THR A 268 -17.64 -26.90 -20.77
N VAL A 269 -17.66 -27.28 -19.49
CA VAL A 269 -17.19 -28.56 -19.00
C VAL A 269 -18.37 -29.27 -18.34
N LYS A 270 -18.90 -30.30 -18.98
CA LYS A 270 -19.98 -31.12 -18.43
C LYS A 270 -19.58 -32.58 -18.46
N ARG A 271 -19.66 -33.26 -17.31
CA ARG A 271 -19.34 -34.70 -17.17
C ARG A 271 -18.01 -35.11 -17.82
N GLY A 272 -16.97 -34.28 -17.70
CA GLY A 272 -15.64 -34.54 -18.29
C GLY A 272 -15.51 -34.20 -19.78
N ILE A 273 -16.58 -33.80 -20.44
CA ILE A 273 -16.58 -33.36 -21.84
C ILE A 273 -16.38 -31.84 -21.87
N VAL A 274 -15.37 -31.40 -22.59
CA VAL A 274 -15.09 -29.98 -22.83
C VAL A 274 -15.60 -29.58 -24.20
N THR A 275 -16.46 -28.57 -24.25
CA THR A 275 -17.05 -28.03 -25.47
C THR A 275 -16.50 -26.65 -25.76
N CYS A 276 -16.08 -26.39 -27.00
CA CYS A 276 -15.57 -25.08 -27.43
C CYS A 276 -16.72 -24.06 -27.70
N PRO A 277 -16.41 -22.75 -27.91
CA PRO A 277 -17.42 -21.74 -28.27
C PRO A 277 -18.28 -22.08 -29.48
N GLY A 278 -17.76 -22.87 -30.41
CA GLY A 278 -18.50 -23.37 -31.58
C GLY A 278 -19.35 -24.62 -31.30
N LEU A 279 -19.59 -24.94 -30.03
CA LEU A 279 -20.37 -26.07 -29.56
C LEU A 279 -19.82 -27.44 -29.96
N LEU A 280 -18.55 -27.50 -30.35
CA LEU A 280 -17.89 -28.77 -30.73
C LEU A 280 -17.13 -29.36 -29.54
N GLU A 281 -17.22 -30.66 -29.33
CA GLU A 281 -16.44 -31.38 -28.34
C GLU A 281 -14.95 -31.31 -28.65
N MET A 282 -14.17 -30.82 -27.68
CA MET A 282 -12.74 -30.60 -27.88
C MET A 282 -11.92 -31.88 -27.81
N HIS A 283 -10.86 -31.92 -28.60
CA HIS A 283 -9.93 -33.05 -28.63
C HIS A 283 -9.00 -32.99 -27.39
N ARG A 284 -9.02 -34.07 -26.58
CA ARG A 284 -8.13 -34.23 -25.43
C ARG A 284 -6.74 -34.64 -25.90
N ARG A 285 -5.73 -33.81 -25.65
CA ARG A 285 -4.33 -34.08 -26.03
C ARG A 285 -3.54 -34.84 -24.98
N GLY A 286 -3.85 -34.68 -23.69
CA GLY A 286 -3.15 -35.38 -22.61
C GLY A 286 -2.98 -34.54 -21.37
N LYS A 287 -2.20 -35.06 -20.42
CA LYS A 287 -1.80 -34.34 -19.21
C LYS A 287 -0.53 -33.52 -19.48
N MET A 288 -0.44 -32.36 -18.88
CA MET A 288 0.77 -31.53 -18.86
C MET A 288 0.98 -30.91 -17.49
N THR A 289 2.23 -30.70 -17.12
CA THR A 289 2.60 -29.98 -15.91
C THR A 289 3.21 -28.63 -16.29
N CYS A 290 2.72 -27.58 -15.71
CA CYS A 290 3.23 -26.22 -15.89
C CYS A 290 3.30 -25.52 -14.53
N LYS A 291 4.48 -25.03 -14.16
CA LYS A 291 4.72 -24.35 -12.86
C LYS A 291 4.18 -25.16 -11.68
N GLY A 292 4.50 -26.46 -11.61
CA GLY A 292 4.08 -27.36 -10.54
C GLY A 292 2.60 -27.75 -10.51
N ARG A 293 1.81 -27.35 -11.53
CA ARG A 293 0.37 -27.63 -11.63
C ARG A 293 0.08 -28.59 -12.75
N THR A 294 -0.80 -29.55 -12.51
CA THR A 294 -1.21 -30.53 -13.49
C THR A 294 -2.50 -30.11 -14.18
N TYR A 295 -2.51 -30.19 -15.50
CA TYR A 295 -3.63 -29.85 -16.36
C TYR A 295 -3.91 -30.98 -17.35
N ILE A 296 -5.18 -31.10 -17.81
CA ILE A 296 -5.53 -31.76 -19.04
C ILE A 296 -5.63 -30.68 -20.13
N GLN A 297 -4.91 -30.91 -21.22
CA GLN A 297 -4.95 -30.02 -22.37
C GLN A 297 -6.01 -30.50 -23.34
N TYR A 298 -6.88 -29.61 -23.76
CA TYR A 298 -7.86 -29.80 -24.85
C TYR A 298 -7.53 -28.83 -25.98
N ALA A 299 -7.61 -29.30 -27.20
CA ALA A 299 -7.29 -28.57 -28.43
C ALA A 299 -8.47 -28.53 -29.39
N CYS A 300 -8.39 -27.60 -30.34
CA CYS A 300 -9.40 -27.46 -31.39
C CYS A 300 -9.71 -28.78 -32.06
N PRO A 301 -10.97 -29.27 -32.04
CA PRO A 301 -11.32 -30.54 -32.60
C PRO A 301 -11.21 -30.59 -34.15
N LEU A 302 -11.27 -29.43 -34.81
CA LEU A 302 -11.14 -29.32 -36.25
C LEU A 302 -9.69 -29.48 -36.74
N HIS A 303 -8.72 -29.07 -35.92
CA HIS A 303 -7.29 -29.23 -36.25
C HIS A 303 -6.69 -30.53 -35.72
N TRP A 304 -7.10 -30.94 -34.51
CA TRP A 304 -6.43 -32.03 -33.79
C TRP A 304 -7.29 -33.28 -33.62
N GLY A 305 -8.63 -33.15 -33.69
CA GLY A 305 -9.56 -34.26 -33.49
C GLY A 305 -9.88 -34.98 -34.79
N LYS A 306 -10.21 -36.31 -34.70
CA LYS A 306 -10.71 -37.09 -35.83
C LYS A 306 -12.23 -36.96 -35.99
N LYS A 307 -12.96 -36.66 -34.89
CA LYS A 307 -14.43 -36.66 -34.81
C LYS A 307 -15.11 -35.75 -35.84
N TYR A 308 -14.54 -34.58 -36.11
CA TYR A 308 -15.12 -33.54 -36.97
C TYR A 308 -14.31 -33.31 -38.27
N ARG A 309 -13.33 -34.19 -38.55
CA ARG A 309 -12.49 -34.08 -39.74
C ARG A 309 -13.34 -34.21 -41.01
N GLY A 310 -13.26 -33.20 -41.87
CA GLY A 310 -14.02 -33.15 -43.10
C GLY A 310 -15.48 -32.71 -42.99
N GLN A 311 -16.02 -32.56 -41.79
CA GLN A 311 -17.40 -32.09 -41.58
C GLN A 311 -17.54 -30.57 -41.58
N TYR A 312 -16.50 -29.86 -41.17
CA TYR A 312 -16.47 -28.40 -41.10
C TYR A 312 -15.23 -27.86 -41.78
N LEU A 313 -15.42 -27.01 -42.78
CA LEU A 313 -14.33 -26.30 -43.45
C LEU A 313 -13.90 -25.06 -42.72
N LEU A 314 -14.80 -24.47 -41.90
CA LEU A 314 -14.60 -23.25 -41.12
C LEU A 314 -15.00 -23.45 -39.65
N CYS A 315 -14.38 -22.70 -38.74
CA CYS A 315 -14.74 -22.72 -37.33
C CYS A 315 -16.13 -22.09 -37.13
N PRO A 316 -17.12 -22.81 -36.55
CA PRO A 316 -18.46 -22.25 -36.31
C PRO A 316 -18.46 -20.97 -35.40
N ALA A 317 -17.44 -20.83 -34.57
CA ALA A 317 -17.25 -19.65 -33.70
C ALA A 317 -16.34 -18.59 -34.33
N ALA A 318 -15.92 -18.71 -35.56
CA ALA A 318 -14.98 -17.82 -36.25
C ALA A 318 -13.71 -17.49 -35.40
N HIS A 319 -13.19 -18.47 -34.65
CA HIS A 319 -12.10 -18.25 -33.72
C HIS A 319 -10.83 -17.73 -34.41
N PRO A 320 -10.25 -16.59 -34.05
CA PRO A 320 -9.16 -15.93 -34.80
C PRO A 320 -7.91 -16.81 -35.00
N LYS A 321 -7.62 -17.73 -34.07
CA LYS A 321 -6.48 -18.67 -34.18
C LYS A 321 -6.74 -19.84 -35.10
N PHE A 322 -7.96 -20.04 -35.57
CA PHE A 322 -8.30 -21.13 -36.50
C PHE A 322 -7.54 -21.00 -37.81
N PHE A 323 -7.58 -19.81 -38.40
CA PHE A 323 -6.90 -19.52 -39.66
C PHE A 323 -5.36 -19.52 -39.56
N LYS A 324 -4.82 -19.49 -38.31
CA LYS A 324 -3.37 -19.62 -38.05
C LYS A 324 -2.96 -21.06 -37.77
N GLN A 325 -3.75 -22.05 -38.16
CA GLN A 325 -3.55 -23.50 -37.94
C GLN A 325 -3.33 -23.90 -36.46
N LYS A 326 -3.72 -23.05 -35.51
CA LYS A 326 -3.57 -23.32 -34.07
C LYS A 326 -4.90 -23.66 -33.38
N GLY A 327 -5.99 -23.09 -33.86
CA GLY A 327 -7.31 -23.25 -33.26
C GLY A 327 -7.42 -22.79 -31.80
N CYS A 328 -8.52 -23.11 -31.17
CA CYS A 328 -8.73 -22.86 -29.74
C CYS A 328 -8.01 -23.91 -28.88
N ASN A 329 -7.60 -23.53 -27.71
CA ASN A 329 -6.97 -24.39 -26.71
C ASN A 329 -7.57 -24.12 -25.35
N TYR A 330 -7.79 -25.15 -24.55
CA TYR A 330 -8.35 -25.03 -23.20
C TYR A 330 -7.61 -25.96 -22.23
N LEU A 331 -7.33 -25.47 -21.02
CA LEU A 331 -6.64 -26.24 -20.00
C LEU A 331 -7.60 -26.46 -18.82
N VAL A 332 -7.88 -27.69 -18.50
CA VAL A 332 -8.61 -28.09 -17.30
C VAL A 332 -7.60 -28.43 -16.22
N ARG A 333 -7.60 -27.69 -15.15
CA ARG A 333 -6.71 -27.93 -14.01
C ARG A 333 -7.17 -29.18 -13.24
N LEU A 334 -6.24 -30.08 -12.95
CA LEU A 334 -6.47 -31.28 -12.15
C LEU A 334 -5.98 -31.13 -10.71
N SER A 335 -4.90 -30.38 -10.51
CA SER A 335 -4.39 -30.13 -9.16
C SER A 335 -5.33 -29.22 -8.37
N PRO A 336 -5.57 -29.49 -7.07
CA PRO A 336 -6.40 -28.63 -6.21
C PRO A 336 -5.91 -27.18 -6.23
N SER A 337 -6.81 -26.25 -6.02
CA SER A 337 -6.50 -24.82 -5.88
C SER A 337 -7.01 -24.32 -4.55
N VAL A 338 -6.25 -23.43 -3.92
CA VAL A 338 -6.74 -22.68 -2.72
C VAL A 338 -8.03 -21.95 -3.04
N ARG A 339 -8.23 -21.53 -4.30
CA ARG A 339 -9.49 -20.89 -4.72
C ARG A 339 -10.72 -21.75 -4.52
N ASP A 340 -10.56 -23.07 -4.52
CA ASP A 340 -11.67 -24.01 -4.28
C ASP A 340 -12.13 -24.00 -2.82
N GLN A 341 -11.30 -23.49 -1.91
CA GLN A 341 -11.58 -23.33 -0.49
C GLN A 341 -12.18 -21.95 -0.14
N ILE A 342 -12.15 -20.98 -1.05
CA ILE A 342 -12.65 -19.63 -0.82
C ILE A 342 -14.14 -19.56 -1.12
N ALA A 343 -14.93 -19.11 -0.15
CA ALA A 343 -16.39 -19.04 -0.25
C ALA A 343 -16.86 -17.81 -1.08
N TYR A 344 -16.41 -17.71 -2.33
CA TYR A 344 -16.78 -16.62 -3.23
C TYR A 344 -18.30 -16.46 -3.35
N GLY A 345 -18.76 -15.21 -3.39
CA GLY A 345 -20.16 -14.87 -3.64
C GLY A 345 -21.10 -15.05 -2.44
N THR A 346 -20.64 -15.62 -1.32
CA THR A 346 -21.43 -15.74 -0.10
C THR A 346 -21.67 -14.37 0.55
N ARG A 347 -22.73 -14.26 1.34
CA ARG A 347 -23.02 -13.05 2.13
C ARG A 347 -21.87 -12.72 3.09
N ARG A 348 -21.27 -13.74 3.73
CA ARG A 348 -20.13 -13.58 4.65
C ARG A 348 -18.92 -12.98 3.92
N PHE A 349 -18.54 -13.53 2.77
CA PHE A 349 -17.45 -13.00 1.95
C PHE A 349 -17.66 -11.53 1.61
N LYS A 350 -18.86 -11.16 1.15
CA LYS A 350 -19.20 -9.77 0.80
C LYS A 350 -19.11 -8.83 2.00
N LEU A 351 -19.60 -9.23 3.16
CA LEU A 351 -19.55 -8.42 4.38
C LEU A 351 -18.10 -8.14 4.82
N ILE A 352 -17.25 -9.18 4.80
CA ILE A 352 -15.82 -9.01 5.15
C ILE A 352 -15.13 -8.17 4.08
N TYR A 353 -15.35 -8.45 2.79
CA TYR A 353 -14.73 -7.70 1.70
C TYR A 353 -15.07 -6.21 1.72
N ASN A 354 -16.28 -5.83 2.08
CA ASN A 354 -16.69 -4.43 2.20
C ASN A 354 -15.85 -3.64 3.22
N GLN A 355 -15.22 -4.31 4.17
CA GLN A 355 -14.31 -3.69 5.12
C GLN A 355 -12.99 -3.21 4.48
N ARG A 356 -12.70 -3.59 3.22
CA ARG A 356 -11.55 -3.10 2.45
C ARG A 356 -11.47 -1.56 2.41
N THR A 357 -12.60 -0.87 2.46
CA THR A 357 -12.65 0.60 2.50
C THR A 357 -11.87 1.22 3.67
N SER A 358 -11.51 0.43 4.70
CA SER A 358 -10.63 0.87 5.79
C SER A 358 -9.29 1.41 5.27
N VAL A 359 -8.72 0.76 4.23
CA VAL A 359 -7.45 1.19 3.63
C VAL A 359 -7.60 2.57 2.96
N GLU A 360 -8.71 2.82 2.30
CA GLU A 360 -8.97 4.11 1.65
C GLU A 360 -9.05 5.24 2.69
N ARG A 361 -9.62 4.95 3.87
CA ARG A 361 -9.68 5.90 5.00
C ARG A 361 -8.30 6.16 5.60
N ILE A 362 -7.43 5.15 5.68
CA ILE A 362 -6.03 5.34 6.09
C ILE A 362 -5.30 6.22 5.08
N PHE A 363 -5.41 5.94 3.79
CA PHE A 363 -4.78 6.77 2.76
C PHE A 363 -5.29 8.20 2.79
N SER A 364 -6.58 8.42 3.05
CA SER A 364 -7.13 9.77 3.22
C SER A 364 -6.44 10.53 4.37
N ARG A 365 -6.15 9.86 5.49
CA ARG A 365 -5.42 10.47 6.63
C ARG A 365 -3.96 10.75 6.28
N LEU A 366 -3.26 9.80 5.65
CA LEU A 366 -1.89 9.97 5.20
C LEU A 366 -1.78 11.07 4.10
N LEU A 367 -2.79 11.19 3.24
CA LEU A 367 -2.88 12.28 2.27
C LEU A 367 -3.03 13.64 2.95
N ALA A 368 -3.82 13.72 4.02
CA ALA A 368 -4.04 14.96 4.76
C ALA A 368 -2.75 15.51 5.41
N ILE A 369 -1.77 14.65 5.68
CA ILE A 369 -0.44 15.02 6.19
C ILE A 369 0.64 15.02 5.09
N SER A 370 0.23 15.15 3.83
CA SER A 370 1.10 15.33 2.65
C SER A 370 2.02 14.15 2.31
N MET A 371 1.75 12.91 2.78
CA MET A 371 2.60 11.75 2.49
C MET A 371 2.78 11.51 0.98
N GLN A 372 1.72 11.68 0.17
CA GLN A 372 1.75 11.37 -1.26
C GLN A 372 2.53 12.38 -2.13
N ARG A 373 2.93 13.52 -1.56
CA ARG A 373 3.67 14.57 -2.25
C ARG A 373 4.93 14.95 -1.46
N PRO A 374 5.92 14.06 -1.38
CA PRO A 374 7.15 14.35 -0.67
C PRO A 374 7.87 15.52 -1.34
N THR A 375 8.47 16.39 -0.52
CA THR A 375 9.33 17.50 -0.98
C THR A 375 10.81 17.10 -1.00
N VAL A 376 11.09 15.80 -0.97
CA VAL A 376 12.43 15.21 -0.94
C VAL A 376 12.69 14.44 -2.23
N ILE A 377 13.95 14.11 -2.48
CA ILE A 377 14.44 13.43 -3.68
C ILE A 377 15.14 12.14 -3.28
N GLY A 378 14.94 11.10 -4.07
CA GLY A 378 15.56 9.79 -3.90
C GLY A 378 14.77 8.81 -3.05
N LEU A 379 15.04 7.52 -3.24
CA LEU A 379 14.30 6.44 -2.58
C LEU A 379 14.45 6.49 -1.06
N ALA A 380 15.67 6.61 -0.54
CA ALA A 380 15.92 6.61 0.90
C ALA A 380 15.16 7.74 1.63
N ALA A 381 15.22 8.96 1.08
CA ALA A 381 14.49 10.10 1.66
C ALA A 381 12.98 9.92 1.58
N THR A 382 12.47 9.34 0.49
CA THR A 382 11.03 9.08 0.31
C THR A 382 10.54 7.97 1.23
N GLN A 383 11.32 6.91 1.41
CA GLN A 383 11.03 5.85 2.39
C GLN A 383 10.90 6.44 3.80
N ASN A 384 11.90 7.20 4.24
CA ASN A 384 11.90 7.81 5.56
C ASN A 384 10.74 8.80 5.74
N HIS A 385 10.43 9.58 4.71
CA HIS A 385 9.27 10.47 4.70
C HIS A 385 7.95 9.69 4.89
N CYS A 386 7.73 8.59 4.16
CA CYS A 386 6.55 7.76 4.29
C CYS A 386 6.47 7.11 5.68
N THR A 387 7.57 6.54 6.17
CA THR A 387 7.63 5.94 7.52
C THR A 387 7.27 6.96 8.61
N ILE A 388 7.79 8.20 8.53
CA ILE A 388 7.45 9.26 9.48
C ILE A 388 5.97 9.65 9.39
N ALA A 389 5.37 9.63 8.20
CA ALA A 389 3.93 9.84 8.06
C ALA A 389 3.11 8.74 8.75
N HIS A 390 3.50 7.47 8.59
CA HIS A 390 2.89 6.35 9.32
C HIS A 390 3.07 6.48 10.83
N MET A 391 4.28 6.83 11.28
CA MET A 391 4.55 7.09 12.70
C MET A 391 3.66 8.20 13.25
N THR A 392 3.42 9.27 12.48
CA THR A 392 2.53 10.37 12.88
C THR A 392 1.13 9.88 13.20
N VAL A 393 0.55 9.04 12.33
CA VAL A 393 -0.80 8.47 12.52
C VAL A 393 -0.84 7.55 13.75
N LEU A 394 0.15 6.67 13.91
CA LEU A 394 0.26 5.73 15.02
C LEU A 394 0.45 6.44 16.36
N LEU A 395 1.30 7.48 16.39
CA LEU A 395 1.57 8.25 17.58
C LEU A 395 0.34 9.00 18.07
N VAL A 396 -0.43 9.61 17.16
CA VAL A 396 -1.73 10.22 17.50
C VAL A 396 -2.69 9.18 18.08
N ALA A 397 -2.77 8.00 17.48
CA ALA A 397 -3.65 6.94 17.96
C ALA A 397 -3.27 6.48 19.37
N LEU A 398 -1.99 6.21 19.62
CA LEU A 398 -1.48 5.79 20.92
C LEU A 398 -1.71 6.86 21.99
N THR A 399 -1.47 8.12 21.64
CA THR A 399 -1.67 9.26 22.58
C THR A 399 -3.16 9.44 22.90
N ALA A 400 -4.03 9.35 21.89
CA ALA A 400 -5.48 9.44 22.10
C ALA A 400 -5.98 8.35 23.05
N HIS A 401 -5.54 7.10 22.83
CA HIS A 401 -5.88 5.98 23.70
C HIS A 401 -5.43 6.22 25.16
N ARG A 402 -4.16 6.55 25.36
CA ARG A 402 -3.59 6.79 26.70
C ARG A 402 -4.22 7.96 27.44
N LEU A 403 -4.87 8.86 26.73
CA LEU A 403 -5.65 9.97 27.29
C LEU A 403 -7.14 9.60 27.47
N GLY A 404 -7.54 8.35 27.20
CA GLY A 404 -8.92 7.88 27.34
C GLY A 404 -9.86 8.29 26.21
N TYR A 405 -9.33 8.66 25.03
CA TYR A 405 -10.11 9.07 23.86
C TYR A 405 -10.09 8.02 22.74
N ASP A 406 -10.57 6.81 23.03
CA ASP A 406 -10.57 5.68 22.08
C ASP A 406 -11.37 5.96 20.82
N ASP A 407 -12.41 6.76 20.91
CA ASP A 407 -13.21 7.24 19.78
C ASP A 407 -12.41 8.14 18.83
N LYS A 408 -11.28 8.69 19.28
CA LYS A 408 -10.48 9.68 18.55
C LYS A 408 -9.14 9.18 18.01
N ILE A 409 -8.83 7.90 18.13
CA ILE A 409 -7.56 7.30 17.62
C ILE A 409 -7.31 7.56 16.12
N ARG A 410 -8.34 7.92 15.37
CA ARG A 410 -8.30 8.20 13.93
C ARG A 410 -8.24 9.69 13.58
N TYR A 411 -8.24 10.58 14.58
CA TYR A 411 -8.41 12.02 14.38
C TYR A 411 -7.08 12.78 14.25
N VAL A 412 -6.25 12.39 13.25
CA VAL A 412 -4.97 13.07 12.98
C VAL A 412 -5.15 14.57 12.74
N LYS A 413 -6.23 14.96 12.09
CA LYS A 413 -6.55 16.39 11.82
C LYS A 413 -6.84 17.22 13.06
N SER A 414 -7.11 16.61 14.21
CA SER A 414 -7.34 17.34 15.47
C SER A 414 -6.13 18.11 15.97
N PHE A 415 -4.94 17.78 15.47
CA PHE A 415 -3.71 18.55 15.70
C PHE A 415 -3.50 19.68 14.70
N LEU A 416 -4.20 19.62 13.56
CA LEU A 416 -4.17 20.73 12.59
C LEU A 416 -4.90 21.94 13.18
N PRO A 417 -4.42 23.17 12.93
CA PRO A 417 -5.17 24.35 13.34
C PRO A 417 -6.54 24.30 12.70
N SER A 418 -7.58 24.39 13.51
CA SER A 418 -8.88 24.77 12.97
C SER A 418 -8.70 26.17 12.41
N LEU A 419 -8.69 26.30 11.09
CA LEU A 419 -9.00 27.56 10.44
C LEU A 419 -10.48 27.84 10.76
N THR A 420 -10.73 28.39 11.93
CA THR A 420 -11.95 29.15 12.19
C THR A 420 -11.74 30.47 11.46
N LEU A 421 -12.22 30.55 10.23
CA LEU A 421 -12.65 31.79 9.63
C LEU A 421 -13.92 32.25 10.32
#